data_d73bb30bb8b6dff525cd984949336561
#
_entry.id   d73bb30bb8b6dff525cd984949336561
#
_cell.length_a   1.000
_cell.length_b   1.000
_cell.length_c   1.000
_cell.angle_alpha   90.00
_cell.angle_beta   90.00
_cell.angle_gamma   90.00
#
_symmetry.space_group_name_H-M   'P 1'
#
loop_
_entity.id
_entity.type
_entity.pdbx_description
1 polymer ?
#
loop_
_entity_poly.entity_id
_entity_poly.type
_entity_poly.pdbx_seq_one_letter_code
_entity_poly.pdbx_strand_id
1 'polypeptide(L)'
;MEEKLRFRLLSPEGEIFSCSCDAVDLTAKDGTSGSGGGSLGIRRGHLPAVAALEEGGGLRVISAGKAVFSCRVRGGFARIRREEVTVLTPEATELRRTEG
;
A
#
# COMPACT_ATOMS: atom_id res chain seq x y z
N MET A 1 8.42 -22.10 -6.30
CA MET A 1 7.13 -21.43 -6.07
C MET A 1 7.36 -20.03 -5.53
N GLU A 2 6.87 -19.05 -6.21
CA GLU A 2 7.05 -17.66 -5.77
C GLU A 2 6.15 -17.34 -4.62
N GLU A 3 6.72 -16.71 -3.62
CA GLU A 3 5.93 -16.25 -2.49
C GLU A 3 5.54 -14.80 -2.73
N LYS A 4 4.30 -14.50 -2.49
CA LYS A 4 3.74 -13.19 -2.76
C LYS A 4 3.60 -12.37 -1.50
N LEU A 5 3.57 -11.05 -1.70
CA LEU A 5 3.24 -10.10 -0.66
C LEU A 5 1.72 -9.99 -0.59
N ARG A 6 1.18 -10.01 0.62
CA ARG A 6 -0.25 -9.85 0.78
C ARG A 6 -0.57 -8.39 1.05
N PHE A 7 -1.53 -7.87 0.31
CA PHE A 7 -1.95 -6.48 0.46
C PHE A 7 -3.39 -6.40 0.93
N ARG A 8 -3.65 -5.50 1.90
CA ARG A 8 -4.99 -5.23 2.36
C ARG A 8 -5.19 -3.74 2.53
N LEU A 9 -6.30 -3.23 2.04
CA LEU A 9 -6.68 -1.83 2.17
C LEU A 9 -7.97 -1.76 2.96
N LEU A 10 -7.92 -1.11 4.12
CA LEU A 10 -9.03 -1.07 5.06
C LEU A 10 -9.46 0.36 5.34
N SER A 11 -10.75 0.55 5.55
CA SER A 11 -11.33 1.80 6.01
C SER A 11 -12.20 1.51 7.22
N PRO A 12 -12.74 2.55 7.89
CA PRO A 12 -13.65 2.30 9.01
C PRO A 12 -14.87 1.47 8.63
N GLU A 13 -15.25 1.46 7.36
CA GLU A 13 -16.40 0.69 6.92
C GLU A 13 -16.05 -0.73 6.52
N GLY A 14 -14.78 -1.09 6.56
CA GLY A 14 -14.37 -2.44 6.26
C GLY A 14 -13.31 -2.50 5.20
N GLU A 15 -13.12 -3.69 4.64
CA GLU A 15 -12.08 -3.92 3.65
C GLU A 15 -12.51 -3.37 2.29
N ILE A 16 -11.65 -2.56 1.69
CA ILE A 16 -11.90 -2.00 0.36
C ILE A 16 -11.35 -2.91 -0.72
N PHE A 17 -10.15 -3.44 -0.49
CA PHE A 17 -9.47 -4.26 -1.49
C PHE A 17 -8.39 -5.11 -0.83
N SER A 18 -8.19 -6.31 -1.33
CA SER A 18 -7.08 -7.15 -0.90
C SER A 18 -6.69 -8.09 -2.02
N CYS A 19 -5.41 -8.45 -2.04
CA CYS A 19 -4.92 -9.41 -3.03
C CYS A 19 -3.51 -9.84 -2.65
N SER A 20 -3.02 -10.84 -3.37
CA SER A 20 -1.59 -11.18 -3.36
C SER A 20 -0.94 -10.42 -4.50
N CYS A 21 0.26 -9.90 -4.28
CA CYS A 21 0.91 -9.07 -5.26
C CYS A 21 2.43 -9.20 -5.15
N ASP A 22 3.13 -8.54 -6.05
CA ASP A 22 4.59 -8.54 -6.03
C ASP A 22 5.17 -7.35 -5.31
N ALA A 23 4.48 -6.21 -5.36
CA ALA A 23 4.96 -4.98 -4.74
C ALA A 23 3.82 -4.02 -4.48
N VAL A 24 4.04 -3.10 -3.55
CA VAL A 24 3.12 -2.01 -3.26
C VAL A 24 3.93 -0.73 -3.24
N ASP A 25 3.51 0.27 -4.01
CA ASP A 25 4.09 1.60 -3.98
C ASP A 25 3.13 2.54 -3.28
N LEU A 26 3.63 3.31 -2.35
CA LEU A 26 2.79 4.30 -1.68
C LEU A 26 3.58 5.56 -1.39
N THR A 27 2.89 6.62 -1.05
CA THR A 27 3.51 7.90 -0.73
C THR A 27 3.46 8.12 0.77
N ALA A 28 4.64 8.15 1.38
CA ALA A 28 4.77 8.33 2.82
C ALA A 28 4.97 9.80 3.15
N LYS A 29 4.48 10.19 4.31
CA LYS A 29 4.66 11.54 4.83
C LYS A 29 6.10 11.77 5.25
N ASP A 30 6.54 13.03 5.18
CA ASP A 30 7.85 13.40 5.68
C ASP A 30 8.04 12.96 7.13
N GLY A 31 9.24 12.50 7.42
CA GLY A 31 9.60 12.12 8.78
C GLY A 31 9.18 10.75 9.20
N THR A 32 8.42 10.05 8.35
CA THR A 32 8.07 8.67 8.65
C THR A 32 9.05 7.76 7.95
N SER A 33 9.25 6.57 8.45
CA SER A 33 10.17 5.57 7.95
C SER A 33 11.63 6.05 7.85
N GLY A 34 11.94 7.23 8.41
CA GLY A 34 13.31 7.70 8.52
C GLY A 34 13.95 8.21 7.25
N SER A 35 13.22 8.35 6.17
CA SER A 35 13.81 8.74 4.89
C SER A 35 13.24 10.02 4.31
N GLY A 36 12.53 10.81 5.09
CA GLY A 36 12.05 12.10 4.63
C GLY A 36 10.81 12.07 3.79
N GLY A 37 10.12 10.96 3.75
CA GLY A 37 8.87 10.87 3.02
C GLY A 37 9.07 10.56 1.54
N GLY A 38 8.00 10.71 0.77
CA GLY A 38 8.02 10.43 -0.65
C GLY A 38 7.61 9.02 -0.98
N SER A 39 7.98 8.59 -2.17
CA SER A 39 7.59 7.28 -2.67
C SER A 39 8.31 6.15 -1.93
N LEU A 40 7.55 5.15 -1.52
CA LEU A 40 8.07 3.99 -0.81
C LEU A 40 7.62 2.74 -1.52
N GLY A 41 8.58 1.96 -2.00
CA GLY A 41 8.28 0.69 -2.66
C GLY A 41 8.48 -0.45 -1.68
N ILE A 42 7.48 -1.31 -1.57
CA ILE A 42 7.50 -2.40 -0.61
C ILE A 42 7.39 -3.72 -1.34
N ARG A 43 8.30 -4.62 -1.06
CA ARG A 43 8.29 -5.97 -1.59
C ARG A 43 8.31 -6.95 -0.42
N ARG A 44 8.03 -8.21 -0.72
CA ARG A 44 8.11 -9.25 0.28
C ARG A 44 9.50 -9.26 0.91
N GLY A 45 9.55 -9.41 2.21
CA GLY A 45 10.82 -9.40 2.93
C GLY A 45 11.22 -8.04 3.48
N HIS A 46 10.46 -7.00 3.18
CA HIS A 46 10.74 -5.67 3.72
C HIS A 46 10.74 -5.71 5.24
N LEU A 47 11.67 -4.97 5.85
CA LEU A 47 11.72 -4.91 7.31
C LEU A 47 10.41 -4.35 7.85
N PRO A 48 9.94 -4.87 8.99
CA PRO A 48 8.70 -4.36 9.58
C PRO A 48 8.80 -2.88 9.88
N ALA A 49 7.74 -2.16 9.57
CA ALA A 49 7.70 -0.72 9.76
C ALA A 49 6.26 -0.22 9.77
N VAL A 50 6.07 1.01 10.23
CA VAL A 50 4.81 1.72 10.11
C VAL A 50 5.11 3.05 9.45
N ALA A 51 4.36 3.37 8.41
CA ALA A 51 4.55 4.63 7.69
C ALA A 51 3.25 5.41 7.68
N ALA A 52 3.33 6.69 8.01
CA ALA A 52 2.18 7.57 7.87
C ALA A 52 2.07 7.95 6.40
N LEU A 53 0.85 8.03 5.90
CA LEU A 53 0.60 8.26 4.49
C LEU A 53 0.29 9.71 4.23
N GLU A 54 0.78 10.21 3.09
CA GLU A 54 0.52 11.57 2.66
C GLU A 54 -0.95 11.72 2.28
N GLU A 55 -1.57 12.82 2.71
CA GLU A 55 -2.95 13.07 2.32
C GLU A 55 -3.03 13.34 0.82
N GLY A 56 -3.92 12.63 0.13
CA GLY A 56 -4.00 12.70 -1.30
C GLY A 56 -2.92 11.91 -2.00
N GLY A 57 -2.12 11.17 -1.24
CA GLY A 57 -1.02 10.39 -1.82
C GLY A 57 -1.51 9.20 -2.60
N GLY A 58 -0.74 8.84 -3.63
CA GLY A 58 -1.06 7.69 -4.45
C GLY A 58 -0.62 6.39 -3.83
N LEU A 59 -1.32 5.34 -4.20
CA LEU A 59 -1.00 3.98 -3.79
C LEU A 59 -1.22 3.08 -4.99
N ARG A 60 -0.24 2.23 -5.29
CA ARG A 60 -0.35 1.28 -6.39
C ARG A 60 0.03 -0.10 -5.93
N VAL A 61 -0.74 -1.08 -6.37
CA VAL A 61 -0.47 -2.48 -6.11
C VAL A 61 -0.03 -3.09 -7.43
N ILE A 62 1.12 -3.73 -7.42
CA ILE A 62 1.77 -4.20 -8.65
C ILE A 62 1.85 -5.72 -8.63
N SER A 63 1.43 -6.32 -9.73
CA SER A 63 1.52 -7.76 -9.90
C SER A 63 1.91 -8.05 -11.35
N ALA A 64 2.90 -8.92 -11.54
CA ALA A 64 3.41 -9.26 -12.85
C ALA A 64 3.82 -8.03 -13.66
N GLY A 65 4.43 -7.05 -12.98
CA GLY A 65 4.92 -5.85 -13.63
C GLY A 65 3.86 -4.81 -13.96
N LYS A 66 2.62 -5.02 -13.56
CA LYS A 66 1.52 -4.12 -13.89
C LYS A 66 0.82 -3.66 -12.63
N ALA A 67 0.34 -2.41 -12.66
CA ALA A 67 -0.49 -1.90 -11.58
C ALA A 67 -1.88 -2.50 -11.72
N VAL A 68 -2.23 -3.39 -10.80
CA VAL A 68 -3.54 -4.05 -10.82
C VAL A 68 -4.58 -3.29 -10.01
N PHE A 69 -4.13 -2.38 -9.17
CA PHE A 69 -5.02 -1.54 -8.38
C PHE A 69 -4.29 -0.25 -8.06
N SER A 70 -4.99 0.87 -8.13
CA SER A 70 -4.43 2.13 -7.68
C SER A 70 -5.52 3.01 -7.11
N CYS A 71 -5.13 3.84 -6.16
CA CYS A 71 -6.06 4.75 -5.50
C CYS A 71 -5.30 5.92 -4.92
N ARG A 72 -6.05 6.91 -4.44
CA ARG A 72 -5.52 7.98 -3.60
C ARG A 72 -6.13 7.82 -2.22
N VAL A 73 -5.31 8.03 -1.19
CA VAL A 73 -5.76 7.89 0.19
C VAL A 73 -5.83 9.26 0.86
N ARG A 74 -6.69 9.37 1.85
CA ARG A 74 -6.77 10.60 2.65
C ARG A 74 -6.01 10.39 3.95
N GLY A 75 -4.69 10.26 3.81
CA GLY A 75 -3.86 9.99 4.96
C GLY A 75 -4.04 8.57 5.46
N GLY A 76 -3.67 8.34 6.70
CA GLY A 76 -3.74 7.02 7.31
C GLY A 76 -2.35 6.45 7.52
N PHE A 77 -2.29 5.14 7.68
CA PHE A 77 -1.04 4.45 7.98
C PHE A 77 -0.91 3.18 7.19
N ALA A 78 0.33 2.84 6.86
CA ALA A 78 0.65 1.54 6.28
C ALA A 78 1.43 0.76 7.32
N ARG A 79 0.96 -0.43 7.62
CA ARG A 79 1.66 -1.36 8.49
C ARG A 79 2.36 -2.38 7.62
N ILE A 80 3.68 -2.36 7.67
CA ILE A 80 4.51 -3.17 6.79
C ILE A 80 5.10 -4.31 7.57
N ARG A 81 4.89 -5.51 7.09
CA ARG A 81 5.50 -6.72 7.62
C ARG A 81 6.18 -7.44 6.47
N ARG A 82 6.94 -8.47 6.79
CA ARG A 82 7.71 -9.16 5.76
C ARG A 82 6.85 -9.77 4.67
N GLU A 83 5.65 -10.18 5.01
CA GLU A 83 4.78 -10.88 4.05
C GLU A 83 3.47 -10.15 3.81
N GLU A 84 3.25 -9.03 4.49
CA GLU A 84 1.94 -8.38 4.41
C GLU A 84 2.07 -6.87 4.58
N VAL A 85 1.29 -6.14 3.79
CA VAL A 85 1.13 -4.70 3.94
C VAL A 85 -0.35 -4.44 4.17
N THR A 86 -0.66 -3.78 5.29
CA THR A 86 -2.02 -3.40 5.61
C THR A 86 -2.09 -1.89 5.64
N VAL A 87 -2.95 -1.32 4.81
CA VAL A 87 -3.16 0.12 4.77
C VAL A 87 -4.48 0.44 5.44
N LEU A 88 -4.43 1.36 6.40
CA LEU A 88 -5.61 1.83 7.13
C LEU A 88 -5.78 3.30 6.78
N THR A 89 -6.87 3.63 6.11
CA THR A 89 -7.14 5.01 5.69
C THR A 89 -8.58 5.37 5.97
N PRO A 90 -8.85 6.64 6.34
CA PRO A 90 -10.24 7.06 6.51
C PRO A 90 -11.04 6.96 5.22
N GLU A 91 -10.40 7.20 4.09
CA GLU A 91 -11.09 7.20 2.82
C GLU A 91 -10.08 6.97 1.69
N ALA A 92 -10.48 6.21 0.69
CA ALA A 92 -9.66 6.00 -0.50
C ALA A 92 -10.52 6.22 -1.73
N THR A 93 -9.94 6.89 -2.73
CA THR A 93 -10.59 7.09 -4.01
C THR A 93 -9.92 6.16 -5.01
N GLU A 94 -10.66 5.18 -5.47
CA GLU A 94 -10.12 4.21 -6.41
C GLU A 94 -9.92 4.86 -7.77
N LEU A 95 -8.74 4.67 -8.36
CA LEU A 95 -8.40 5.21 -9.68
C LEU A 95 -8.44 4.12 -10.73
N ARG A 96 -8.02 2.92 -10.36
CA ARG A 96 -7.93 1.83 -11.32
C ARG A 96 -8.01 0.50 -10.61
N ARG A 97 -8.69 -0.43 -11.22
CA ARG A 97 -8.71 -1.81 -10.76
C ARG A 97 -8.74 -2.72 -12.00
N THR A 98 -7.76 -3.60 -12.08
CA THR A 98 -7.69 -4.57 -13.16
C THR A 98 -8.20 -5.88 -12.63
N GLU A 99 -9.21 -6.44 -13.30
CA GLU A 99 -9.75 -7.75 -12.94
C GLU A 99 -9.21 -8.79 -13.88
N GLY A 100 -9.03 -9.94 -13.39
CA GLY A 100 -8.57 -11.04 -14.21
C GLY A 100 -7.34 -11.68 -13.77
#